data_12b1d66a9d3c0cd01b08312a94628905
#
_entry.id   12b1d66a9d3c0cd01b08312a94628905
#
_cell.length_a   1.000
_cell.length_b   1.000
_cell.length_c   1.000
_cell.angle_alpha   90.00
_cell.angle_beta   90.00
_cell.angle_gamma   90.00
#
_symmetry.space_group_name_H-M   'P 1'
#
loop_
_entity.id
_entity.type
_entity.pdbx_description
1 polymer ?
#
loop_
_entity_poly.entity_id
_entity_poly.type
_entity_poly.pdbx_seq_one_letter_code
_entity_poly.pdbx_strand_id
1 'polypeptide(L)'
;MDKEKVVEKMLKNYTTNIAIIKNIVLDIEDANLSDNPDLEEIERLNYVKKQKQFEVRRVNNMLSALKDRDLKIIEMKYFHRFKIKDIAMELDLTPIYIARLKSKIIEELADSIYENVDKR
;
A
#
# COMPACT_ATOMS: atom_id res chain seq x y z
N MET A 1 9.24 17.79 2.47
CA MET A 1 7.98 17.02 2.45
C MET A 1 7.92 16.15 3.69
N ASP A 2 6.76 16.06 4.32
CA ASP A 2 6.58 15.24 5.51
C ASP A 2 6.65 13.75 5.13
N LYS A 3 7.67 13.06 5.63
CA LYS A 3 7.89 11.63 5.31
C LYS A 3 6.78 10.73 5.83
N GLU A 4 6.13 11.12 6.92
CA GLU A 4 5.00 10.36 7.46
C GLU A 4 3.79 10.42 6.53
N LYS A 5 3.53 11.58 5.93
CA LYS A 5 2.45 11.74 4.94
C LYS A 5 2.71 10.91 3.69
N VAL A 6 3.97 10.78 3.29
CA VAL A 6 4.35 9.92 2.16
C VAL A 6 4.00 8.47 2.47
N VAL A 7 4.36 7.99 3.66
CA VAL A 7 4.04 6.61 4.10
C VAL A 7 2.53 6.40 4.13
N GLU A 8 1.78 7.35 4.72
CA GLU A 8 0.32 7.23 4.77
C GLU A 8 -0.30 7.16 3.38
N LYS A 9 0.21 7.95 2.44
CA LYS A 9 -0.25 7.91 1.05
C LYS A 9 0.03 6.56 0.40
N MET A 10 1.21 6.00 0.63
CA MET A 10 1.55 4.67 0.13
C MET A 10 0.59 3.62 0.66
N LEU A 11 0.27 3.67 1.95
CA LEU A 11 -0.66 2.74 2.57
C LEU A 11 -2.08 2.90 2.04
N LYS A 12 -2.54 4.14 1.87
CA LYS A 12 -3.87 4.43 1.33
C LYS A 12 -4.03 3.95 -0.10
N ASN A 13 -2.97 3.99 -0.89
CA ASN A 13 -3.00 3.59 -2.30
C ASN A 13 -2.81 2.09 -2.52
N TYR A 14 -2.47 1.35 -1.49
CA TYR A 14 -2.11 -0.06 -1.61
C TYR A 14 -3.21 -0.92 -2.26
N THR A 15 -4.42 -0.88 -1.71
CA THR A 15 -5.53 -1.69 -2.24
C THR A 15 -5.97 -1.21 -3.61
N THR A 16 -5.94 0.10 -3.84
CA THR A 16 -6.24 0.69 -5.14
C THR A 16 -5.23 0.22 -6.20
N ASN A 17 -3.95 0.21 -5.85
CA ASN A 17 -2.90 -0.26 -6.77
C ASN A 17 -3.09 -1.74 -7.14
N ILE A 18 -3.47 -2.57 -6.17
CA ILE A 18 -3.77 -3.98 -6.43
C ILE A 18 -4.92 -4.12 -7.42
N ALA A 19 -5.98 -3.33 -7.24
CA ALA A 19 -7.13 -3.35 -8.15
C ALA A 19 -6.74 -2.87 -9.55
N ILE A 20 -5.91 -1.84 -9.64
CA ILE A 20 -5.42 -1.33 -10.93
C ILE A 20 -4.62 -2.42 -11.65
N ILE A 21 -3.73 -3.13 -10.95
CA ILE A 21 -2.95 -4.21 -11.53
C ILE A 21 -3.86 -5.29 -12.11
N LYS A 22 -4.88 -5.70 -11.36
CA LYS A 22 -5.83 -6.73 -11.80
C LYS A 22 -6.58 -6.29 -13.07
N ASN A 23 -6.98 -5.03 -13.13
CA ASN A 23 -7.67 -4.49 -14.30
C ASN A 23 -6.74 -4.39 -15.51
N ILE A 24 -5.50 -4.00 -15.31
CA ILE A 24 -4.52 -3.91 -16.39
C ILE A 24 -4.25 -5.30 -16.97
N VAL A 25 -4.16 -6.33 -16.12
CA VAL A 25 -3.99 -7.72 -16.59
C VAL A 25 -5.12 -8.10 -17.54
N LEU A 26 -6.37 -7.77 -17.17
CA LEU A 26 -7.53 -8.03 -18.02
C LEU A 26 -7.49 -7.22 -19.31
N ASP A 27 -7.07 -5.96 -19.24
CA ASP A 27 -6.95 -5.10 -20.42
C ASP A 27 -5.92 -5.65 -21.41
N ILE A 28 -4.80 -6.18 -20.89
CA ILE A 28 -3.77 -6.81 -21.74
C ILE A 28 -4.32 -8.09 -22.39
N GLU A 29 -5.01 -8.92 -21.62
CA GLU A 29 -5.63 -10.14 -22.15
C GLU A 29 -6.61 -9.80 -23.26
N ASP A 30 -7.47 -8.78 -23.03
CA ASP A 30 -8.44 -8.33 -24.03
C ASP A 30 -7.76 -7.81 -25.29
N ALA A 31 -6.71 -7.00 -25.13
CA ALA A 31 -5.94 -6.48 -26.27
C ALA A 31 -5.30 -7.59 -27.10
N ASN A 32 -4.83 -8.65 -26.45
CA ASN A 32 -4.22 -9.81 -27.13
C ASN A 32 -5.23 -10.68 -27.86
N LEU A 33 -6.52 -10.58 -27.54
CA LEU A 33 -7.57 -11.31 -28.23
C LEU A 33 -7.95 -10.66 -29.57
N SER A 34 -7.54 -9.43 -29.82
CA SER A 34 -7.79 -8.74 -31.07
C SER A 34 -7.08 -9.40 -32.24
N ASP A 35 -7.69 -9.39 -33.42
CA ASP A 35 -7.07 -9.90 -34.67
C ASP A 35 -5.85 -9.07 -35.06
N ASN A 36 -5.79 -7.81 -34.62
CA ASN A 36 -4.70 -6.91 -34.90
C ASN A 36 -4.33 -6.12 -33.62
N PRO A 37 -3.63 -6.78 -32.67
CA PRO A 37 -3.30 -6.15 -31.40
C PRO A 37 -2.47 -4.88 -31.56
N ASP A 38 -2.82 -3.85 -30.78
CA ASP A 38 -2.05 -2.62 -30.70
C ASP A 38 -0.88 -2.85 -29.74
N LEU A 39 0.30 -3.11 -30.31
CA LEU A 39 1.49 -3.45 -29.52
C LEU A 39 1.98 -2.27 -28.67
N GLU A 40 1.81 -1.04 -29.14
CA GLU A 40 2.19 0.16 -28.35
C GLU A 40 1.31 0.27 -27.11
N GLU A 41 0.02 0.02 -27.24
CA GLU A 41 -0.92 0.05 -26.11
C GLU A 41 -0.59 -1.06 -25.09
N ILE A 42 -0.30 -2.26 -25.58
CA ILE A 42 0.08 -3.38 -24.71
C ILE A 42 1.37 -3.06 -23.95
N GLU A 43 2.34 -2.46 -24.64
CA GLU A 43 3.60 -2.05 -24.00
C GLU A 43 3.38 -0.99 -22.93
N ARG A 44 2.51 -0.02 -23.22
CA ARG A 44 2.14 1.02 -22.24
C ARG A 44 1.47 0.41 -21.01
N LEU A 45 0.54 -0.52 -21.21
CA LEU A 45 -0.16 -1.22 -20.13
C LEU A 45 0.82 -2.02 -19.28
N ASN A 46 1.76 -2.71 -19.90
CA ASN A 46 2.79 -3.47 -19.17
C ASN A 46 3.68 -2.54 -18.34
N TYR A 47 4.02 -1.37 -18.87
CA TYR A 47 4.82 -0.40 -18.14
C TYR A 47 4.09 0.08 -16.88
N VAL A 48 2.82 0.48 -17.02
CA VAL A 48 2.01 0.95 -15.87
C VAL A 48 1.84 -0.17 -14.85
N LYS A 49 1.58 -1.39 -15.31
CA LYS A 49 1.46 -2.55 -14.42
C LYS A 49 2.73 -2.72 -13.57
N LYS A 50 3.89 -2.64 -14.21
CA LYS A 50 5.17 -2.79 -13.53
C LYS A 50 5.37 -1.72 -12.47
N GLN A 51 5.03 -0.47 -12.78
CA GLN A 51 5.11 0.64 -11.82
C GLN A 51 4.24 0.37 -10.60
N LYS A 52 3.00 -0.06 -10.81
CA LYS A 52 2.08 -0.36 -9.71
C LYS A 52 2.53 -1.58 -8.91
N GLN A 53 3.11 -2.58 -9.54
CA GLN A 53 3.67 -3.75 -8.85
C GLN A 53 4.84 -3.34 -7.94
N PHE A 54 5.69 -2.40 -8.35
CA PHE A 54 6.76 -1.88 -7.50
C PHE A 54 6.19 -1.16 -6.28
N GLU A 55 5.16 -0.35 -6.46
CA GLU A 55 4.52 0.36 -5.34
C GLU A 55 3.95 -0.64 -4.32
N VAL A 56 3.26 -1.68 -4.81
CA VAL A 56 2.70 -2.73 -3.95
C VAL A 56 3.81 -3.47 -3.20
N ARG A 57 4.89 -3.83 -3.88
CA ARG A 57 6.02 -4.52 -3.25
C ARG A 57 6.71 -3.68 -2.18
N ARG A 58 6.83 -2.37 -2.42
CA ARG A 58 7.40 -1.47 -1.41
C ARG A 58 6.59 -1.49 -0.12
N VAL A 59 5.26 -1.44 -0.25
CA VAL A 59 4.39 -1.52 0.91
C VAL A 59 4.51 -2.89 1.60
N ASN A 60 4.50 -3.98 0.84
CA ASN A 60 4.66 -5.31 1.41
C ASN A 60 5.98 -5.44 2.19
N ASN A 61 7.07 -4.93 1.62
CA ASN A 61 8.38 -4.96 2.29
C ASN A 61 8.37 -4.13 3.57
N MET A 62 7.78 -2.95 3.51
CA MET A 62 7.64 -2.06 4.65
C MET A 62 6.87 -2.73 5.78
N LEU A 63 5.73 -3.36 5.46
CA LEU A 63 4.87 -4.00 6.43
C LEU A 63 5.46 -5.28 7.00
N SER A 64 6.41 -5.90 6.30
CA SER A 64 7.03 -7.15 6.76
C SER A 64 7.80 -6.99 8.08
N ALA A 65 8.15 -5.77 8.45
CA ALA A 65 8.82 -5.47 9.71
C ALA A 65 7.85 -5.37 10.89
N LEU A 66 6.55 -5.27 10.63
CA LEU A 66 5.55 -5.09 11.67
C LEU A 66 5.12 -6.44 12.27
N LYS A 67 4.88 -6.43 13.58
CA LYS A 67 4.38 -7.60 14.32
C LYS A 67 2.86 -7.58 14.37
N ASP A 68 2.29 -8.70 14.79
CA ASP A 68 0.86 -9.03 14.72
C ASP A 68 -0.09 -7.88 15.04
N ARG A 69 0.04 -7.26 16.22
CA ARG A 69 -0.87 -6.19 16.62
C ARG A 69 -0.70 -4.95 15.75
N ASP A 70 0.54 -4.54 15.52
CA ASP A 70 0.84 -3.35 14.76
C ASP A 70 0.42 -3.49 13.28
N LEU A 71 0.70 -4.65 12.70
CA LEU A 71 0.27 -4.97 11.35
C LEU A 71 -1.27 -4.92 11.26
N LYS A 72 -1.96 -5.48 12.25
CA LYS A 72 -3.41 -5.50 12.27
C LYS A 72 -4.00 -4.09 12.33
N ILE A 73 -3.42 -3.22 13.13
CA ILE A 73 -3.85 -1.81 13.21
C ILE A 73 -3.73 -1.12 11.85
N ILE A 74 -2.60 -1.31 11.17
CA ILE A 74 -2.36 -0.70 9.86
C ILE A 74 -3.32 -1.27 8.83
N GLU A 75 -3.51 -2.58 8.79
CA GLU A 75 -4.44 -3.21 7.85
C GLU A 75 -5.87 -2.72 8.05
N MET A 76 -6.34 -2.69 9.29
CA MET A 76 -7.69 -2.20 9.59
C MET A 76 -7.85 -0.74 9.21
N LYS A 77 -6.88 0.10 9.52
CA LYS A 77 -6.99 1.54 9.28
C LYS A 77 -6.91 1.89 7.80
N TYR A 78 -5.94 1.34 7.08
CA TYR A 78 -5.64 1.78 5.72
C TYR A 78 -6.20 0.86 4.64
N PHE A 79 -6.31 -0.44 4.92
CA PHE A 79 -6.79 -1.39 3.90
C PHE A 79 -8.29 -1.64 4.02
N HIS A 80 -8.80 -1.74 5.25
CA HIS A 80 -10.24 -1.94 5.50
C HIS A 80 -10.98 -0.66 5.85
N ARG A 81 -10.23 0.44 6.02
CA ARG A 81 -10.76 1.78 6.26
C ARG A 81 -11.67 1.88 7.49
N PHE A 82 -11.30 1.15 8.54
CA PHE A 82 -11.99 1.23 9.82
C PHE A 82 -11.68 2.57 10.50
N LYS A 83 -12.65 3.06 11.26
CA LYS A 83 -12.44 4.22 12.13
C LYS A 83 -11.64 3.79 13.35
N ILE A 84 -10.92 4.73 13.96
CA ILE A 84 -10.10 4.45 15.15
C ILE A 84 -10.94 3.78 16.25
N LYS A 85 -12.17 4.25 16.47
CA LYS A 85 -13.07 3.66 17.50
C LYS A 85 -13.39 2.20 17.22
N ASP A 86 -13.53 1.83 15.95
CA ASP A 86 -13.86 0.46 15.57
C ASP A 86 -12.65 -0.47 15.74
N ILE A 87 -11.45 0.04 15.44
CA ILE A 87 -10.20 -0.69 15.68
C ILE A 87 -10.02 -0.92 17.18
N ALA A 88 -10.26 0.11 17.97
CA ALA A 88 -10.15 0.05 19.43
C ALA A 88 -11.08 -1.03 20.00
N MET A 89 -12.32 -1.06 19.51
CA MET A 89 -13.30 -2.05 19.94
C MET A 89 -12.85 -3.46 19.57
N GLU A 90 -12.36 -3.65 18.35
CA GLU A 90 -11.93 -4.95 17.84
C GLU A 90 -10.72 -5.50 18.62
N LEU A 91 -9.81 -4.62 19.04
CA LEU A 91 -8.59 -5.01 19.74
C LEU A 91 -8.70 -4.90 21.27
N ASP A 92 -9.87 -4.50 21.78
CA ASP A 92 -10.11 -4.30 23.21
C ASP A 92 -9.13 -3.30 23.82
N LEU A 93 -8.95 -2.18 23.12
CA LEU A 93 -8.07 -1.08 23.52
C LEU A 93 -8.85 0.24 23.43
N THR A 94 -8.29 1.31 24.00
CA THR A 94 -8.95 2.63 23.92
C THR A 94 -8.63 3.32 22.60
N PRO A 95 -9.54 4.15 22.07
CA PRO A 95 -9.28 4.93 20.85
C PRO A 95 -8.02 5.80 20.94
N ILE A 96 -7.78 6.42 22.10
CA ILE A 96 -6.60 7.26 22.30
C ILE A 96 -5.31 6.43 22.16
N TYR A 97 -5.31 5.23 22.73
CA TYR A 97 -4.17 4.33 22.66
C TYR A 97 -3.93 3.88 21.21
N ILE A 98 -4.99 3.51 20.48
CA ILE A 98 -4.89 3.13 19.06
C ILE A 98 -4.31 4.29 18.25
N ALA A 99 -4.79 5.51 18.46
CA ALA A 99 -4.27 6.67 17.74
C ALA A 99 -2.78 6.89 18.00
N ARG A 100 -2.32 6.70 19.22
CA ARG A 100 -0.91 6.81 19.58
C ARG A 100 -0.08 5.71 18.92
N LEU A 101 -0.56 4.48 18.96
CA LEU A 101 0.11 3.34 18.32
C LEU A 101 0.23 3.56 16.82
N LYS A 102 -0.86 3.99 16.18
CA LYS A 102 -0.86 4.28 14.74
C LYS A 102 0.21 5.31 14.39
N SER A 103 0.23 6.42 15.11
CA SER A 103 1.20 7.50 14.86
C SER A 103 2.64 7.02 15.04
N LYS A 104 2.89 6.23 16.08
CA LYS A 104 4.21 5.68 16.35
C LYS A 104 4.65 4.71 15.24
N ILE A 105 3.73 3.86 14.80
CA ILE A 105 4.02 2.90 13.72
C ILE A 105 4.37 3.65 12.44
N ILE A 106 3.59 4.67 12.07
CA ILE A 106 3.85 5.47 10.88
C ILE A 106 5.21 6.15 10.96
N GLU A 107 5.54 6.71 12.12
CA GLU A 107 6.84 7.33 12.35
C GLU A 107 7.99 6.33 12.16
N GLU A 108 7.87 5.15 12.74
CA GLU A 108 8.88 4.09 12.63
C GLU A 108 9.03 3.62 11.18
N LEU A 109 7.92 3.44 10.46
CA LEU A 109 7.95 3.06 9.05
C LEU A 109 8.63 4.13 8.19
N ALA A 110 8.31 5.39 8.44
CA ALA A 110 8.91 6.51 7.72
C ALA A 110 10.42 6.57 7.96
N ASP A 111 10.85 6.44 9.21
CA ASP A 111 12.27 6.44 9.55
C ASP A 111 13.01 5.29 8.87
N SER A 112 12.42 4.11 8.87
CA SER A 112 13.01 2.93 8.25
C SER A 112 13.25 3.13 6.74
N ILE A 113 12.28 3.68 6.03
CA ILE A 113 12.37 3.92 4.59
C ILE A 113 13.46 4.93 4.26
N TYR A 114 13.43 6.07 4.94
CA TYR A 114 14.37 7.16 4.65
C TYR A 114 15.77 6.86 5.14
N GLU A 115 15.91 6.13 6.23
CA GLU A 115 17.20 5.67 6.72
C GLU A 115 17.89 4.77 5.70
N ASN A 116 17.13 3.85 5.08
CA ASN A 116 17.67 2.96 4.07
C ASN A 116 18.12 3.72 2.82
N VAL A 117 17.40 4.76 2.45
CA VAL A 117 17.78 5.62 1.31
C VAL A 117 19.05 6.41 1.63
N ASP A 118 19.16 6.94 2.83
CA ASP A 118 20.31 7.75 3.25
C ASP A 118 21.60 6.95 3.36
N LYS A 119 21.51 5.64 3.51
CA LYS A 119 22.69 4.75 3.63
C LYS A 119 23.29 4.34 2.29
N ARG A 120 22.69 4.73 1.20
CA ARG A 120 23.18 4.39 -0.15
C ARG A 120 24.22 5.43 -0.65
#